data_2f0416ab29fe6cd4fc9dd4586105d3f0
#
_entry.id   2f0416ab29fe6cd4fc9dd4586105d3f0
#
_cell.length_a   1.000
_cell.length_b   1.000
_cell.length_c   1.000
_cell.angle_alpha   90.00
_cell.angle_beta   90.00
_cell.angle_gamma   90.00
#
_symmetry.space_group_name_H-M   'P 1'
#
loop_
_entity.id
_entity.type
_entity.pdbx_description
1 polymer ?
#
loop_
_entity_poly.entity_id
_entity_poly.type
_entity_poly.pdbx_seq_one_letter_code
_entity_poly.pdbx_strand_id
1 'polypeptide(L)' 'MKRIAFIDLGSNSVRFVVIENNDDGSHQMIYQEKESIRLSQGMW' A
#
# COMPACT_ATOMS: atom_id res chain seq x y z
N MET A 1 -14.34 5.93 12.79
CA MET A 1 -13.21 6.17 11.90
C MET A 1 -12.19 5.05 12.09
N LYS A 2 -11.77 4.45 11.01
CA LYS A 2 -10.89 3.30 11.08
C LYS A 2 -9.89 3.37 9.92
N ARG A 3 -8.64 3.04 10.21
CA ARG A 3 -7.61 3.04 9.18
C ARG A 3 -7.17 1.62 8.90
N ILE A 4 -7.03 1.33 7.62
CA ILE A 4 -6.61 0.02 7.16
C ILE A 4 -5.41 0.21 6.26
N ALA A 5 -4.35 -0.50 6.55
CA ALA A 5 -3.16 -0.47 5.72
C ALA A 5 -2.94 -1.83 5.11
N PHE A 6 -2.58 -1.88 3.84
CA PHE A 6 -2.27 -3.15 3.23
C PHE A 6 -1.17 -2.97 2.19
N ILE A 7 -0.54 -4.07 1.86
CA ILE A 7 0.57 -4.09 0.94
C ILE A 7 0.21 -4.99 -0.22
N ASP A 8 0.41 -4.47 -1.42
CA ASP A 8 0.14 -5.21 -2.64
C ASP A 8 1.48 -5.56 -3.26
N LEU A 9 1.77 -6.85 -3.39
CA LEU A 9 3.05 -7.31 -3.89
C LEU A 9 2.92 -7.76 -5.32
N GLY A 10 3.71 -7.15 -6.19
CA GLY A 10 3.81 -7.59 -7.57
C GLY A 10 5.11 -8.36 -7.78
N SER A 11 5.36 -8.71 -9.03
CA SER A 11 6.57 -9.44 -9.37
C SER A 11 7.81 -8.65 -9.04
N ASN A 12 7.79 -7.39 -9.38
CA ASN A 12 8.95 -6.53 -9.21
C ASN A 12 8.60 -5.23 -8.52
N SER A 13 7.51 -5.21 -7.80
CA SER A 13 7.11 -3.96 -7.18
C SER A 13 6.30 -4.23 -5.93
N VAL A 14 6.25 -3.25 -5.08
CA VAL A 14 5.46 -3.31 -3.87
C VAL A 14 4.68 -2.01 -3.77
N ARG A 15 3.43 -2.11 -3.38
CA ARG A 15 2.59 -0.94 -3.20
C ARG A 15 2.01 -0.95 -1.80
N PHE A 16 2.16 0.17 -1.13
CA PHE A 16 1.65 0.35 0.22
C PHE A 16 0.50 1.33 0.17
N VAL A 17 -0.65 0.94 0.71
CA VAL A 17 -1.84 1.78 0.63
C VAL A 17 -2.48 1.85 2.01
N VAL A 18 -2.90 3.04 2.39
CA VAL A 18 -3.63 3.24 3.63
C VAL A 18 -4.96 3.87 3.31
N ILE A 19 -6.03 3.24 3.76
CA ILE A 19 -7.39 3.71 3.52
C ILE A 19 -8.03 4.01 4.86
N GLU A 20 -8.78 5.09 4.90
CA GLU A 20 -9.50 5.46 6.11
C GLU A 20 -10.99 5.30 5.86
N ASN A 21 -11.65 4.56 6.74
CA ASN A 21 -13.08 4.38 6.70
C ASN A 21 -13.74 5.35 7.64
N ASN A 22 -14.80 5.97 7.17
CA ASN A 22 -15.56 6.93 7.96
C ASN A 22 -16.81 6.28 8.52
N ASP A 23 -17.38 6.92 9.53
CA ASP A 23 -18.54 6.37 10.18
C ASP A 23 -19.77 6.35 9.28
N ASP A 24 -19.80 7.21 8.30
CA ASP A 24 -20.95 7.28 7.40
C ASP A 24 -20.89 6.23 6.30
N GLY A 25 -19.89 5.37 6.32
CA GLY A 25 -19.80 4.31 5.35
C GLY A 25 -18.90 4.62 4.16
N SER A 26 -18.40 5.82 4.09
CA SER A 26 -17.50 6.16 3.00
C SER A 26 -16.08 5.82 3.37
N HIS A 27 -15.22 5.75 2.36
CA HIS A 27 -13.82 5.49 2.60
C HIS A 27 -13.00 6.34 1.66
N GLN A 28 -11.74 6.54 2.03
CA GLN A 28 -10.90 7.42 1.26
C GLN A 28 -9.45 6.99 1.43
N MET A 29 -8.71 7.05 0.34
CA MET A 29 -7.30 6.70 0.37
C MET A 29 -6.52 7.91 0.84
N ILE A 30 -5.83 7.76 1.98
CA ILE A 30 -5.12 8.88 2.56
C ILE A 30 -3.62 8.79 2.33
N TYR A 31 -3.13 7.63 1.90
CA TYR A 31 -1.70 7.50 1.66
C TYR A 31 -1.47 6.36 0.67
N GLN A 32 -0.54 6.55 -0.22
CA GLN A 32 -0.20 5.54 -1.19
C GLN A 32 1.25 5.71 -1.59
N GLU A 33 1.97 4.61 -1.64
CA GLU A 33 3.35 4.65 -2.07
C GLU A 33 3.65 3.40 -2.86
N LYS A 34 4.42 3.55 -3.91
CA LYS A 34 4.77 2.44 -4.77
C LYS A 34 6.25 2.45 -5.01
N GLU A 35 6.86 1.28 -4.94
CA GLU A 35 8.29 1.15 -5.17
C GLU A 35 8.58 -0.03 -6.06
N SER A 36 9.60 0.13 -6.88
CA SER A 36 10.08 -0.96 -7.70
C SER A 36 11.13 -1.73 -6.95
N ILE A 37 11.06 -3.04 -7.02
CA ILE A 37 12.02 -3.90 -6.37
C ILE A 37 12.86 -4.56 -7.43
N ARG A 38 14.17 -4.49 -7.27
CA ARG A 38 15.07 -5.13 -8.20
C ARG A 38 15.73 -6.30 -7.51
N LEU A 39 15.21 -7.46 -7.76
CA LEU A 39 15.77 -8.64 -7.13
C LEU A 39 17.15 -8.94 -7.63
N SER A 40 17.43 -8.55 -8.85
CA SER A 40 18.74 -8.81 -9.42
C SER A 40 19.83 -7.98 -8.80
N GLN A 41 19.49 -7.06 -7.95
CA GLN A 41 20.48 -6.25 -7.29
C GLN A 41 21.17 -6.98 -6.15
N GLY A 42 20.71 -8.14 -5.82
CA GLY A 42 21.38 -8.92 -4.81
C GLY A 42 21.36 -8.29 -3.46
N MET A 43 20.21 -7.96 -2.98
CA MET A 43 20.12 -7.28 -1.71
C MET A 43 20.36 -8.17 -0.53
N TRP A 44 20.33 -9.43 -0.71
CA TRP A 44 20.61 -10.34 0.38
C TRP A 44 21.91 -11.10 0.10
#